data_ba960713bb8608d7389339018ad2c463
#
_entry.id   ba960713bb8608d7389339018ad2c463
#
_cell.length_a   1.000
_cell.length_b   1.000
_cell.length_c   1.000
_cell.angle_alpha   90.00
_cell.angle_beta   90.00
_cell.angle_gamma   90.00
#
_symmetry.space_group_name_H-M   'P 1'
#
loop_
_entity.id
_entity.type
_entity.pdbx_description
1 polymer ?
#
loop_
_entity_poly.entity_id
_entity_poly.type
_entity_poly.pdbx_seq_one_letter_code
_entity_poly.pdbx_strand_id
1 'polypeptide(L)'
;GRMGRKIFEKLNQNDIEVKLIEIDKNKDFEFTQKEISNLIFSNADDKEILLDIGIKEAVLIAAVTDDDTTNLSILATAKKLNPKIVTIVRENEIADDFLFKNANINHIFTPSKILVNKVTNALVMPLSDKFLKIIIKKDNIWASKLISRLIKEIDEKPLLLELEINEFLAPQIYKYLLSNKNLTMSLLRISLYNKELKNNVVPLLLQRENDIILTPSWENDIKIGDKILLACDSHAKNDIEYICQNIYEFYYALTGKEK
;
A
#
# COMPACT_ATOMS: atom_id res chain seq x y z
N GLY A 1 -10.55 -21.72 10.89
CA GLY A 1 -9.32 -21.76 10.07
C GLY A 1 -8.26 -20.78 10.53
N ARG A 2 -7.02 -20.89 10.02
CA ARG A 2 -5.85 -20.04 10.43
C ARG A 2 -6.12 -18.54 10.29
N MET A 3 -6.81 -18.12 9.22
CA MET A 3 -7.09 -16.71 8.97
C MET A 3 -8.12 -16.17 9.97
N GLY A 4 -9.22 -16.85 10.15
CA GLY A 4 -10.27 -16.48 11.11
C GLY A 4 -9.71 -16.37 12.54
N ARG A 5 -8.89 -17.34 12.96
CA ARG A 5 -8.20 -17.29 14.25
C ARG A 5 -7.37 -16.01 14.42
N LYS A 6 -6.51 -15.67 13.45
CA LYS A 6 -5.65 -14.46 13.55
C LYS A 6 -6.44 -13.17 13.56
N ILE A 7 -7.54 -13.09 12.82
CA ILE A 7 -8.46 -11.95 12.85
C ILE A 7 -9.08 -11.83 14.24
N PHE A 8 -9.60 -12.95 14.77
CA PHE A 8 -10.20 -13.02 16.09
C PHE A 8 -9.23 -12.59 17.21
N GLU A 9 -8.01 -13.15 17.25
CA GLU A 9 -6.95 -12.76 18.18
C GLU A 9 -6.67 -11.26 18.12
N LYS A 10 -6.56 -10.71 16.90
CA LYS A 10 -6.23 -9.29 16.71
C LYS A 10 -7.35 -8.34 17.13
N LEU A 11 -8.60 -8.71 16.93
CA LEU A 11 -9.76 -7.94 17.36
C LEU A 11 -9.90 -7.98 18.89
N ASN A 12 -9.72 -9.14 19.51
CA ASN A 12 -9.72 -9.26 20.97
C ASN A 12 -8.62 -8.46 21.65
N GLN A 13 -7.42 -8.40 21.06
CA GLN A 13 -6.31 -7.56 21.57
C GLN A 13 -6.63 -6.06 21.57
N ASN A 14 -7.62 -5.62 20.79
CA ASN A 14 -8.07 -4.24 20.72
C ASN A 14 -9.43 -4.02 21.41
N ASP A 15 -9.83 -4.94 22.30
CA ASP A 15 -11.09 -4.90 23.07
C ASP A 15 -12.35 -4.80 22.20
N ILE A 16 -12.30 -5.33 20.96
CA ILE A 16 -13.45 -5.42 20.08
C ILE A 16 -14.18 -6.74 20.37
N GLU A 17 -15.47 -6.66 20.68
CA GLU A 17 -16.30 -7.83 20.88
C GLU A 17 -16.43 -8.59 19.56
N VAL A 18 -16.02 -9.86 19.57
CA VAL A 18 -16.01 -10.72 18.38
C VAL A 18 -16.33 -12.17 18.75
N LYS A 19 -17.12 -12.83 17.93
CA LYS A 19 -17.41 -14.26 18.02
C LYS A 19 -16.74 -14.99 16.87
N LEU A 20 -16.11 -16.12 17.14
CA LEU A 20 -15.50 -17.01 16.15
C LEU A 20 -16.31 -18.28 15.99
N ILE A 21 -16.73 -18.58 14.77
CA ILE A 21 -17.43 -19.84 14.45
C ILE A 21 -16.43 -20.75 13.74
N GLU A 22 -16.33 -21.98 14.20
CA GLU A 22 -15.50 -23.04 13.60
C GLU A 22 -16.31 -24.34 13.49
N ILE A 23 -16.29 -24.96 12.32
CA ILE A 23 -17.04 -26.19 12.09
C ILE A 23 -16.33 -27.43 12.66
N ASP A 24 -15.01 -27.42 12.68
CA ASP A 24 -14.21 -28.57 13.13
C ASP A 24 -13.99 -28.50 14.65
N LYS A 25 -14.71 -29.37 15.37
CA LYS A 25 -14.61 -29.49 16.83
C LYS A 25 -13.29 -30.07 17.33
N ASN A 26 -12.49 -30.68 16.44
CA ASN A 26 -11.21 -31.29 16.82
C ASN A 26 -10.04 -30.30 16.66
N LYS A 27 -10.29 -29.10 16.14
CA LYS A 27 -9.27 -28.05 16.10
C LYS A 27 -8.93 -27.58 17.49
N ASP A 28 -7.71 -27.80 17.89
CA ASP A 28 -7.14 -27.22 19.10
C ASP A 28 -6.68 -25.79 18.81
N PHE A 29 -7.19 -24.86 19.60
CA PHE A 29 -6.78 -23.47 19.57
C PHE A 29 -6.16 -23.18 20.92
N GLU A 30 -4.90 -22.79 20.95
CA GLU A 30 -4.24 -22.27 22.15
C GLU A 30 -4.84 -20.90 22.56
N PHE A 31 -6.13 -20.91 22.88
CA PHE A 31 -6.86 -19.73 23.30
C PHE A 31 -6.91 -19.59 24.81
N THR A 32 -6.92 -18.35 25.29
CA THR A 32 -7.22 -18.03 26.68
C THR A 32 -8.66 -18.37 27.03
N GLN A 33 -8.98 -18.52 28.32
CA GLN A 33 -10.37 -18.78 28.74
C GLN A 33 -11.36 -17.71 28.26
N LYS A 34 -10.94 -16.43 28.20
CA LYS A 34 -11.76 -15.33 27.67
C LYS A 34 -12.02 -15.49 26.16
N GLU A 35 -11.06 -15.99 25.41
CA GLU A 35 -11.22 -16.24 23.98
C GLU A 35 -12.09 -17.47 23.71
N ILE A 36 -11.98 -18.50 24.52
CA ILE A 36 -12.80 -19.74 24.42
C ILE A 36 -14.28 -19.43 24.60
N SER A 37 -14.66 -18.49 25.49
CA SER A 37 -16.06 -18.11 25.68
C SER A 37 -16.73 -17.51 24.43
N ASN A 38 -15.95 -17.00 23.49
CA ASN A 38 -16.42 -16.44 22.23
C ASN A 38 -16.22 -17.37 21.03
N LEU A 39 -15.71 -18.59 21.27
CA LEU A 39 -15.55 -19.64 20.25
C LEU A 39 -16.79 -20.53 20.22
N ILE A 40 -17.38 -20.67 19.04
CA ILE A 40 -18.61 -21.44 18.81
C ILE A 40 -18.31 -22.54 17.80
N PHE A 41 -18.46 -23.77 18.20
CA PHE A 41 -18.28 -24.92 17.31
C PHE A 41 -19.60 -25.23 16.62
N SER A 42 -19.80 -24.72 15.42
CA SER A 42 -21.00 -24.93 14.62
C SER A 42 -20.77 -24.61 13.13
N ASN A 43 -21.79 -24.87 12.31
CA ASN A 43 -21.77 -24.45 10.91
C ASN A 43 -22.22 -22.99 10.77
N ALA A 44 -21.36 -22.13 10.27
CA ALA A 44 -21.64 -20.70 10.07
C ALA A 44 -22.66 -20.43 8.93
N ASP A 45 -22.97 -21.42 8.09
CA ASP A 45 -23.99 -21.34 7.05
C ASP A 45 -25.41 -21.56 7.57
N ASP A 46 -25.54 -22.06 8.81
CA ASP A 46 -26.80 -22.29 9.46
C ASP A 46 -27.42 -20.97 9.97
N LYS A 47 -28.62 -20.69 9.47
CA LYS A 47 -29.39 -19.49 9.81
C LYS A 47 -29.68 -19.39 11.31
N GLU A 48 -30.02 -20.48 11.96
CA GLU A 48 -30.39 -20.51 13.40
C GLU A 48 -29.14 -20.18 14.25
N ILE A 49 -28.01 -20.73 13.90
CA ILE A 49 -26.71 -20.40 14.55
C ILE A 49 -26.39 -18.91 14.43
N LEU A 50 -26.56 -18.33 13.25
CA LEU A 50 -26.30 -16.86 13.06
C LEU A 50 -27.27 -16.03 13.90
N LEU A 51 -28.53 -16.45 14.06
CA LEU A 51 -29.50 -15.78 14.93
C LEU A 51 -29.11 -15.87 16.40
N ASP A 52 -28.76 -17.07 16.87
CA ASP A 52 -28.40 -17.34 18.27
C ASP A 52 -27.16 -16.54 18.72
N ILE A 53 -26.24 -16.30 17.81
CA ILE A 53 -25.03 -15.50 18.11
C ILE A 53 -25.25 -14.00 17.98
N GLY A 54 -26.42 -13.52 17.59
CA GLY A 54 -26.78 -12.12 17.55
C GLY A 54 -26.42 -11.42 16.23
N ILE A 55 -26.57 -12.09 15.07
CA ILE A 55 -26.26 -11.50 13.75
C ILE A 55 -27.05 -10.23 13.46
N LYS A 56 -28.25 -10.07 14.05
CA LYS A 56 -29.11 -8.89 13.83
C LYS A 56 -28.50 -7.60 14.38
N GLU A 57 -27.75 -7.71 15.46
CA GLU A 57 -27.06 -6.62 16.15
C GLU A 57 -25.59 -6.47 15.72
N ALA A 58 -25.08 -7.45 14.97
CA ALA A 58 -23.69 -7.44 14.51
C ALA A 58 -23.45 -6.30 13.49
N VAL A 59 -22.35 -5.60 13.67
CA VAL A 59 -21.91 -4.54 12.76
C VAL A 59 -21.23 -5.11 11.52
N LEU A 60 -20.52 -6.25 11.70
CA LEU A 60 -19.67 -6.83 10.66
C LEU A 60 -19.69 -8.35 10.73
N ILE A 61 -19.64 -9.01 9.58
CA ILE A 61 -19.35 -10.43 9.44
C ILE A 61 -18.19 -10.65 8.48
N ALA A 62 -17.28 -11.56 8.83
CA ALA A 62 -16.16 -11.97 7.98
C ALA A 62 -16.25 -13.47 7.67
N ALA A 63 -16.54 -13.83 6.43
CA ALA A 63 -16.50 -15.21 5.93
C ALA A 63 -15.11 -15.49 5.35
N VAL A 64 -14.33 -16.31 6.05
CA VAL A 64 -12.90 -16.55 5.74
C VAL A 64 -12.54 -18.04 5.76
N THR A 65 -13.48 -18.88 5.35
CA THR A 65 -13.25 -20.32 5.18
C THR A 65 -12.38 -20.57 3.95
N ASP A 66 -12.02 -21.81 3.70
CA ASP A 66 -11.25 -22.25 2.52
C ASP A 66 -12.14 -22.66 1.33
N ASP A 67 -13.46 -22.46 1.45
CA ASP A 67 -14.43 -22.74 0.40
C ASP A 67 -15.23 -21.49 0.03
N ASP A 68 -15.16 -21.09 -1.25
CA ASP A 68 -15.77 -19.85 -1.75
C ASP A 68 -17.30 -19.91 -1.78
N THR A 69 -17.87 -21.07 -2.08
CA THR A 69 -19.32 -21.28 -2.06
C THR A 69 -19.88 -21.12 -0.65
N THR A 70 -19.22 -21.73 0.32
CA THR A 70 -19.55 -21.58 1.75
C THR A 70 -19.45 -20.13 2.20
N ASN A 71 -18.39 -19.42 1.80
CA ASN A 71 -18.21 -18.00 2.13
C ASN A 71 -19.35 -17.14 1.57
N LEU A 72 -19.76 -17.37 0.31
CA LEU A 72 -20.89 -16.66 -0.30
C LEU A 72 -22.22 -16.97 0.39
N SER A 73 -22.47 -18.24 0.74
CA SER A 73 -23.69 -18.68 1.44
C SER A 73 -23.82 -18.03 2.81
N ILE A 74 -22.73 -18.04 3.60
CA ILE A 74 -22.68 -17.36 4.91
C ILE A 74 -23.07 -15.89 4.78
N LEU A 75 -22.47 -15.17 3.82
CA LEU A 75 -22.72 -13.74 3.64
C LEU A 75 -24.13 -13.45 3.12
N ALA A 76 -24.65 -14.28 2.21
CA ALA A 76 -26.03 -14.15 1.71
C ALA A 76 -27.04 -14.33 2.85
N THR A 77 -26.84 -15.35 3.68
CA THR A 77 -27.68 -15.60 4.87
C THR A 77 -27.58 -14.45 5.86
N ALA A 78 -26.39 -13.97 6.16
CA ALA A 78 -26.17 -12.85 7.07
C ALA A 78 -26.83 -11.56 6.56
N LYS A 79 -26.68 -11.21 5.27
CA LYS A 79 -27.34 -10.04 4.67
C LYS A 79 -28.85 -10.13 4.66
N LYS A 80 -29.40 -11.32 4.49
CA LYS A 80 -30.85 -11.54 4.59
C LYS A 80 -31.37 -11.31 6.02
N LEU A 81 -30.60 -11.66 7.05
CA LEU A 81 -30.94 -11.49 8.45
C LEU A 81 -30.67 -10.06 8.95
N ASN A 82 -29.61 -9.43 8.46
CA ASN A 82 -29.22 -8.07 8.78
C ASN A 82 -28.75 -7.33 7.50
N PRO A 83 -29.66 -6.63 6.79
CA PRO A 83 -29.33 -5.95 5.53
C PRO A 83 -28.26 -4.84 5.65
N LYS A 84 -28.03 -4.33 6.88
CA LYS A 84 -27.07 -3.25 7.14
C LYS A 84 -25.67 -3.76 7.50
N ILE A 85 -25.51 -5.07 7.68
CA ILE A 85 -24.24 -5.66 8.11
C ILE A 85 -23.13 -5.41 7.09
N VAL A 86 -21.97 -5.00 7.55
CA VAL A 86 -20.77 -4.93 6.72
C VAL A 86 -20.24 -6.32 6.49
N THR A 87 -20.01 -6.67 5.24
CA THR A 87 -19.56 -8.00 4.82
C THR A 87 -18.13 -7.98 4.36
N ILE A 88 -17.33 -8.88 4.92
CA ILE A 88 -15.94 -9.14 4.51
C ILE A 88 -15.86 -10.59 4.05
N VAL A 89 -15.16 -10.83 2.94
CA VAL A 89 -14.96 -12.19 2.42
C VAL A 89 -13.52 -12.45 2.04
N ARG A 90 -13.09 -13.66 2.25
CA ARG A 90 -11.91 -14.23 1.60
C ARG A 90 -12.35 -14.90 0.30
N GLU A 91 -11.80 -14.44 -0.80
CA GLU A 91 -11.87 -15.11 -2.11
C GLU A 91 -10.65 -16.02 -2.23
N ASN A 92 -10.87 -17.33 -2.37
CA ASN A 92 -9.81 -18.32 -2.50
C ASN A 92 -9.34 -18.46 -3.94
N GLU A 93 -10.30 -18.54 -4.88
CA GLU A 93 -10.06 -18.77 -6.30
C GLU A 93 -10.35 -17.51 -7.11
N ILE A 94 -9.37 -17.06 -7.90
CA ILE A 94 -9.54 -15.87 -8.77
C ILE A 94 -10.63 -16.07 -9.83
N ALA A 95 -10.88 -17.32 -10.20
CA ALA A 95 -11.94 -17.67 -11.15
C ALA A 95 -13.33 -17.25 -10.67
N ASP A 96 -13.55 -17.15 -9.38
CA ASP A 96 -14.83 -16.79 -8.76
C ASP A 96 -15.03 -15.28 -8.56
N ASP A 97 -14.05 -14.44 -8.93
CA ASP A 97 -14.06 -12.96 -8.79
C ASP A 97 -15.38 -12.34 -9.32
N PHE A 98 -15.93 -12.88 -10.42
CA PHE A 98 -17.21 -12.42 -10.95
C PHE A 98 -18.38 -12.63 -9.99
N LEU A 99 -18.42 -13.78 -9.29
CA LEU A 99 -19.47 -14.09 -8.33
C LEU A 99 -19.41 -13.16 -7.12
N PHE A 100 -18.21 -12.94 -6.59
CA PHE A 100 -18.00 -12.05 -5.45
C PHE A 100 -18.32 -10.59 -5.76
N LYS A 101 -17.94 -10.10 -6.93
CA LYS A 101 -18.26 -8.72 -7.37
C LYS A 101 -19.76 -8.48 -7.53
N ASN A 102 -20.52 -9.48 -7.95
CA ASN A 102 -21.97 -9.37 -8.13
C ASN A 102 -22.77 -9.67 -6.84
N ALA A 103 -22.13 -10.21 -5.80
CA ALA A 103 -22.80 -10.57 -4.55
C ALA A 103 -23.00 -9.39 -3.58
N ASN A 104 -22.74 -8.14 -4.01
CA ASN A 104 -22.89 -6.92 -3.19
C ASN A 104 -22.15 -7.00 -1.84
N ILE A 105 -20.90 -7.47 -1.87
CA ILE A 105 -20.01 -7.60 -0.71
C ILE A 105 -19.24 -6.32 -0.51
N ASN A 106 -19.09 -5.87 0.75
CA ASN A 106 -18.42 -4.61 1.03
C ASN A 106 -16.88 -4.69 0.84
N HIS A 107 -16.26 -5.80 1.28
CA HIS A 107 -14.82 -5.99 1.18
C HIS A 107 -14.47 -7.42 0.75
N ILE A 108 -13.73 -7.54 -0.35
CA ILE A 108 -13.23 -8.81 -0.88
C ILE A 108 -11.72 -8.85 -0.73
N PHE A 109 -11.21 -9.88 -0.09
CA PHE A 109 -9.78 -10.11 0.09
C PHE A 109 -9.35 -11.39 -0.62
N THR A 110 -8.50 -11.26 -1.61
CA THR A 110 -7.89 -12.37 -2.35
C THR A 110 -6.44 -12.54 -1.90
N PRO A 111 -6.10 -13.48 -1.01
CA PRO A 111 -4.75 -13.61 -0.44
C PRO A 111 -3.67 -13.78 -1.49
N SER A 112 -3.94 -14.50 -2.58
CA SER A 112 -3.02 -14.69 -3.71
C SER A 112 -2.70 -13.36 -4.39
N LYS A 113 -3.69 -12.52 -4.71
CA LYS A 113 -3.48 -11.18 -5.29
C LYS A 113 -2.66 -10.29 -4.35
N ILE A 114 -2.96 -10.31 -3.05
CA ILE A 114 -2.22 -9.52 -2.05
C ILE A 114 -0.76 -9.95 -2.01
N LEU A 115 -0.50 -11.27 -1.99
CA LEU A 115 0.85 -11.81 -1.98
C LEU A 115 1.62 -11.45 -3.25
N VAL A 116 1.01 -11.68 -4.42
CA VAL A 116 1.62 -11.33 -5.72
C VAL A 116 1.95 -9.84 -5.76
N ASN A 117 1.01 -8.97 -5.42
CA ASN A 117 1.25 -7.52 -5.42
C ASN A 117 2.39 -7.15 -4.45
N LYS A 118 2.43 -7.75 -3.26
CA LYS A 118 3.48 -7.49 -2.29
C LYS A 118 4.85 -7.93 -2.77
N VAL A 119 4.95 -9.11 -3.38
CA VAL A 119 6.21 -9.63 -3.97
C VAL A 119 6.62 -8.77 -5.16
N THR A 120 5.68 -8.46 -6.06
CA THR A 120 5.95 -7.61 -7.23
C THR A 120 6.44 -6.23 -6.80
N ASN A 121 5.76 -5.58 -5.85
CA ASN A 121 6.18 -4.28 -5.34
C ASN A 121 7.56 -4.33 -4.70
N ALA A 122 7.87 -5.38 -3.93
CA ALA A 122 9.19 -5.53 -3.32
C ALA A 122 10.32 -5.72 -4.35
N LEU A 123 10.01 -6.31 -5.51
CA LEU A 123 10.98 -6.55 -6.60
C LEU A 123 11.08 -5.36 -7.56
N VAL A 124 9.93 -4.78 -7.93
CA VAL A 124 9.86 -3.71 -8.95
C VAL A 124 10.01 -2.32 -8.33
N MET A 125 9.53 -2.13 -7.10
CA MET A 125 9.55 -0.85 -6.38
C MET A 125 10.07 -1.02 -4.93
N PRO A 126 11.33 -1.43 -4.75
CA PRO A 126 11.89 -1.74 -3.43
C PRO A 126 11.96 -0.54 -2.49
N LEU A 127 12.19 0.66 -3.01
CA LEU A 127 12.21 1.88 -2.20
C LEU A 127 10.84 2.25 -1.68
N SER A 128 9.79 2.05 -2.48
CA SER A 128 8.41 2.27 -2.09
C SER A 128 7.99 1.33 -0.96
N ASP A 129 8.31 0.04 -1.07
CA ASP A 129 8.05 -0.95 0.00
C ASP A 129 8.81 -0.59 1.28
N LYS A 130 10.07 -0.15 1.14
CA LYS A 130 10.90 0.30 2.26
C LYS A 130 10.33 1.55 2.91
N PHE A 131 9.92 2.54 2.13
CA PHE A 131 9.29 3.76 2.60
C PHE A 131 8.03 3.47 3.41
N LEU A 132 7.12 2.65 2.88
CA LEU A 132 5.89 2.25 3.57
C LEU A 132 6.17 1.57 4.91
N LYS A 133 7.16 0.66 4.99
CA LYS A 133 7.56 -0.01 6.24
C LYS A 133 8.07 0.97 7.30
N ILE A 134 8.67 2.07 6.88
CA ILE A 134 9.19 3.09 7.82
C ILE A 134 8.06 4.02 8.29
N ILE A 135 7.22 4.49 7.37
CA ILE A 135 6.19 5.49 7.71
C ILE A 135 5.07 4.93 8.58
N ILE A 136 4.76 3.62 8.49
CA ILE A 136 3.81 2.95 9.40
C ILE A 136 4.19 3.12 10.88
N LYS A 137 5.48 3.33 11.18
CA LYS A 137 5.99 3.53 12.52
C LYS A 137 6.01 5.01 12.96
N LYS A 138 5.63 5.94 12.07
CA LYS A 138 5.57 7.37 12.36
C LYS A 138 4.24 7.75 13.01
N ASP A 139 4.25 8.83 13.75
CA ASP A 139 3.04 9.37 14.38
C ASP A 139 2.08 10.05 13.39
N ASN A 140 0.86 10.27 13.83
CA ASN A 140 -0.18 10.89 13.04
C ASN A 140 0.15 12.33 12.60
N ILE A 141 0.95 13.06 13.38
CA ILE A 141 1.34 14.45 13.07
C ILE A 141 2.25 14.46 11.85
N TRP A 142 3.25 13.58 11.83
CA TRP A 142 4.15 13.41 10.68
C TRP A 142 3.38 12.98 9.42
N ALA A 143 2.49 11.98 9.56
CA ALA A 143 1.67 11.49 8.46
C ALA A 143 0.78 12.60 7.88
N SER A 144 0.10 13.39 8.71
CA SER A 144 -0.74 14.51 8.28
C SER A 144 0.05 15.60 7.56
N LYS A 145 1.27 15.91 8.01
CA LYS A 145 2.16 16.87 7.33
C LYS A 145 2.55 16.38 5.93
N LEU A 146 2.90 15.10 5.80
CA LEU A 146 3.23 14.53 4.49
C LEU A 146 2.04 14.54 3.54
N ILE A 147 0.86 14.11 4.00
CA ILE A 147 -0.37 14.10 3.20
C ILE A 147 -0.72 15.53 2.75
N SER A 148 -0.69 16.50 3.66
CA SER A 148 -0.95 17.91 3.33
C SER A 148 0.02 18.44 2.29
N ARG A 149 1.30 18.05 2.37
CA ARG A 149 2.31 18.42 1.37
C ARG A 149 2.03 17.79 0.01
N LEU A 150 1.69 16.50 -0.03
CA LEU A 150 1.34 15.79 -1.26
C LEU A 150 0.14 16.45 -1.96
N ILE A 151 -0.94 16.71 -1.22
CA ILE A 151 -2.15 17.37 -1.74
C ILE A 151 -1.86 18.79 -2.26
N LYS A 152 -0.97 19.52 -1.58
CA LYS A 152 -0.64 20.90 -1.95
C LYS A 152 0.27 20.98 -3.19
N GLU A 153 1.22 20.06 -3.32
CA GLU A 153 2.27 20.11 -4.36
C GLU A 153 1.93 19.27 -5.60
N ILE A 154 0.94 18.35 -5.53
CA ILE A 154 0.59 17.45 -6.63
C ILE A 154 -0.92 17.52 -6.86
N ASP A 155 -1.33 18.04 -8.02
CA ASP A 155 -2.74 18.28 -8.37
C ASP A 155 -3.50 17.01 -8.81
N GLU A 156 -2.76 15.93 -9.11
CA GLU A 156 -3.30 14.66 -9.61
C GLU A 156 -3.06 13.53 -8.58
N LYS A 157 -3.53 12.33 -8.92
CA LYS A 157 -3.15 11.13 -8.19
C LYS A 157 -1.62 10.92 -8.28
N PRO A 158 -0.89 10.97 -7.16
CA PRO A 158 0.56 10.85 -7.19
C PRO A 158 1.02 9.52 -7.78
N LEU A 159 1.97 9.60 -8.71
CA LEU A 159 2.77 8.49 -9.19
C LEU A 159 4.04 8.38 -8.35
N LEU A 160 4.48 7.16 -8.07
CA LEU A 160 5.76 6.91 -7.43
C LEU A 160 6.81 6.67 -8.50
N LEU A 161 7.94 7.38 -8.37
CA LEU A 161 9.10 7.22 -9.22
C LEU A 161 10.31 6.84 -8.37
N GLU A 162 10.91 5.70 -8.68
CA GLU A 162 12.18 5.26 -8.10
C GLU A 162 13.33 5.55 -9.07
N LEU A 163 14.31 6.27 -8.61
CA LEU A 163 15.49 6.66 -9.40
C LEU A 163 16.74 6.20 -8.68
N GLU A 164 17.61 5.49 -9.37
CA GLU A 164 18.98 5.19 -8.91
C GLU A 164 19.99 5.95 -9.75
N ILE A 165 20.91 6.62 -9.08
CA ILE A 165 21.97 7.42 -9.74
C ILE A 165 23.10 6.51 -10.18
N ASN A 166 22.91 5.89 -11.34
CA ASN A 166 23.90 5.01 -11.98
C ASN A 166 23.98 5.25 -13.49
N GLU A 167 24.87 4.54 -14.15
CA GLU A 167 25.14 4.70 -15.59
C GLU A 167 23.97 4.28 -16.50
N PHE A 168 23.03 3.50 -16.01
CA PHE A 168 21.89 2.97 -16.78
C PHE A 168 20.62 3.81 -16.60
N LEU A 169 20.29 4.16 -15.35
CA LEU A 169 19.02 4.82 -15.02
C LEU A 169 19.12 6.35 -15.03
N ALA A 170 20.31 6.91 -14.75
CA ALA A 170 20.54 8.36 -14.78
C ALA A 170 21.90 8.71 -15.44
N PRO A 171 22.14 8.29 -16.70
CA PRO A 171 23.45 8.41 -17.33
C PRO A 171 23.98 9.86 -17.41
N GLN A 172 23.12 10.86 -17.54
CA GLN A 172 23.57 12.24 -17.64
C GLN A 172 24.01 12.78 -16.28
N ILE A 173 23.24 12.51 -15.23
CA ILE A 173 23.60 12.86 -13.84
C ILE A 173 24.87 12.11 -13.44
N TYR A 174 24.96 10.81 -13.73
CA TYR A 174 26.11 9.97 -13.43
C TYR A 174 27.40 10.53 -14.05
N LYS A 175 27.41 10.81 -15.37
CA LYS A 175 28.54 11.37 -16.08
C LYS A 175 28.97 12.75 -15.54
N TYR A 176 28.00 13.58 -15.17
CA TYR A 176 28.27 14.89 -14.60
C TYR A 176 28.95 14.80 -13.23
N LEU A 177 28.47 13.89 -12.36
CA LEU A 177 29.07 13.64 -11.05
C LEU A 177 30.50 13.04 -11.15
N LEU A 178 30.73 12.14 -12.13
CA LEU A 178 32.09 11.63 -12.41
C LEU A 178 33.10 12.72 -12.75
N SER A 179 32.66 13.85 -13.27
CA SER A 179 33.53 14.99 -13.56
C SER A 179 33.82 15.87 -12.33
N ASN A 180 33.61 15.37 -11.11
CA ASN A 180 33.78 16.05 -9.82
C ASN A 180 32.96 17.36 -9.69
N LYS A 181 31.78 17.39 -10.29
CA LYS A 181 30.84 18.51 -10.17
C LYS A 181 29.73 18.12 -9.19
N ASN A 182 29.21 19.08 -8.44
CA ASN A 182 28.15 18.87 -7.49
C ASN A 182 26.79 19.14 -8.11
N LEU A 183 25.79 18.33 -7.70
CA LEU A 183 24.40 18.51 -8.03
C LEU A 183 23.56 18.36 -6.77
N THR A 184 22.49 19.12 -6.68
CA THR A 184 21.50 18.96 -5.62
C THR A 184 20.21 18.35 -6.18
N MET A 185 19.37 17.84 -5.30
CA MET A 185 18.08 17.28 -5.67
C MET A 185 17.16 18.31 -6.36
N SER A 186 17.44 19.60 -6.23
CA SER A 186 16.71 20.68 -6.91
C SER A 186 16.66 20.52 -8.43
N LEU A 187 17.64 19.85 -9.04
CA LEU A 187 17.64 19.49 -10.46
C LEU A 187 16.39 18.67 -10.84
N LEU A 188 15.95 17.75 -9.97
CA LEU A 188 14.85 16.82 -10.24
C LEU A 188 13.46 17.48 -10.19
N ARG A 189 13.38 18.76 -9.84
CA ARG A 189 12.12 19.51 -9.84
C ARG A 189 12.04 20.58 -10.93
N ILE A 190 13.01 20.66 -11.81
CA ILE A 190 13.03 21.63 -12.92
C ILE A 190 12.00 21.20 -13.97
N SER A 191 11.16 22.15 -14.40
CA SER A 191 10.29 21.94 -15.56
C SER A 191 11.05 22.14 -16.86
N LEU A 192 10.90 21.19 -17.78
CA LEU A 192 11.50 21.31 -19.13
C LEU A 192 10.72 22.26 -20.02
N TYR A 193 9.48 22.59 -19.67
CA TYR A 193 8.71 23.62 -20.38
C TYR A 193 9.22 25.04 -20.08
N ASN A 194 9.56 25.31 -18.81
CA ASN A 194 10.12 26.60 -18.37
C ASN A 194 10.94 26.38 -17.10
N LYS A 195 12.24 26.68 -17.14
CA LYS A 195 13.16 26.49 -16.01
C LYS A 195 12.79 27.26 -14.74
N GLU A 196 12.09 28.39 -14.87
CA GLU A 196 11.63 29.18 -13.73
C GLU A 196 10.48 28.50 -12.98
N LEU A 197 9.77 27.58 -13.65
CA LEU A 197 8.73 26.77 -13.05
C LEU A 197 9.32 25.54 -12.38
N LYS A 198 8.61 25.09 -11.36
CA LYS A 198 8.94 23.87 -10.64
C LYS A 198 7.86 22.84 -10.90
N ASN A 199 8.29 21.63 -11.22
CA ASN A 199 7.41 20.50 -11.37
C ASN A 199 6.72 20.12 -10.04
N ASN A 200 5.55 19.52 -10.16
CA ASN A 200 4.77 19.00 -9.06
C ASN A 200 5.38 17.67 -8.58
N VAL A 201 6.37 17.78 -7.71
CA VAL A 201 7.12 16.63 -7.19
C VAL A 201 7.49 16.80 -5.73
N VAL A 202 7.34 15.74 -4.96
CA VAL A 202 7.67 15.66 -3.53
C VAL A 202 8.70 14.56 -3.31
N PRO A 203 9.86 14.84 -2.74
CA PRO A 203 10.82 13.82 -2.39
C PRO A 203 10.36 13.10 -1.11
N LEU A 204 10.28 11.77 -1.20
CA LEU A 204 9.80 10.91 -0.13
C LEU A 204 10.93 10.25 0.64
N LEU A 205 11.94 9.75 -0.06
CA LEU A 205 13.08 9.05 0.54
C LEU A 205 14.33 9.23 -0.32
N LEU A 206 15.45 9.44 0.36
CA LEU A 206 16.81 9.33 -0.19
C LEU A 206 17.53 8.23 0.60
N GLN A 207 17.98 7.21 -0.09
CA GLN A 207 18.85 6.19 0.45
C GLN A 207 20.25 6.34 -0.14
N ARG A 208 21.24 6.46 0.74
CA ARG A 208 22.67 6.49 0.41
C ARG A 208 23.34 5.37 1.17
N GLU A 209 23.81 4.35 0.48
CA GLU A 209 24.31 3.12 1.11
C GLU A 209 23.29 2.56 2.12
N ASN A 210 23.61 2.63 3.42
CA ASN A 210 22.72 2.19 4.50
C ASN A 210 21.92 3.32 5.15
N ASP A 211 22.25 4.56 4.87
CA ASP A 211 21.58 5.72 5.46
C ASP A 211 20.29 6.06 4.72
N ILE A 212 19.26 6.43 5.48
CA ILE A 212 17.95 6.78 4.95
C ILE A 212 17.54 8.15 5.47
N ILE A 213 17.25 9.05 4.55
CA ILE A 213 16.67 10.36 4.83
C ILE A 213 15.22 10.34 4.34
N LEU A 214 14.27 10.53 5.26
CA LEU A 214 12.85 10.69 4.93
C LEU A 214 12.57 12.14 4.57
N THR A 215 11.77 12.35 3.54
CA THR A 215 11.41 13.68 3.02
C THR A 215 12.62 14.61 2.88
N PRO A 216 13.64 14.18 2.10
CA PRO A 216 14.88 14.96 1.96
C PRO A 216 14.61 16.38 1.43
N SER A 217 15.48 17.31 1.77
CA SER A 217 15.45 18.66 1.23
C SER A 217 15.91 18.68 -0.23
N TRP A 218 15.42 19.64 -1.00
CA TRP A 218 15.89 19.90 -2.35
C TRP A 218 17.36 20.34 -2.42
N GLU A 219 17.90 20.82 -1.31
CA GLU A 219 19.32 21.22 -1.18
C GLU A 219 20.25 20.04 -0.86
N ASN A 220 19.73 18.85 -0.64
CA ASN A 220 20.57 17.68 -0.45
C ASN A 220 21.37 17.39 -1.74
N ASP A 221 22.65 17.13 -1.60
CA ASP A 221 23.50 16.69 -2.69
C ASP A 221 23.06 15.35 -3.22
N ILE A 222 23.17 15.18 -4.53
CA ILE A 222 23.05 13.89 -5.22
C ILE A 222 24.43 13.28 -5.36
N LYS A 223 24.57 11.99 -5.07
CA LYS A 223 25.80 11.21 -5.24
C LYS A 223 25.55 9.97 -6.08
N ILE A 224 26.60 9.46 -6.69
CA ILE A 224 26.57 8.18 -7.40
C ILE A 224 26.15 7.07 -6.43
N GLY A 225 25.23 6.22 -6.85
CA GLY A 225 24.66 5.14 -6.05
C GLY A 225 23.49 5.54 -5.16
N ASP A 226 23.14 6.85 -5.09
CA ASP A 226 21.94 7.29 -4.38
C ASP A 226 20.69 6.67 -5.01
N LYS A 227 19.77 6.23 -4.13
CA LYS A 227 18.45 5.76 -4.52
C LYS A 227 17.42 6.72 -3.98
N ILE A 228 16.60 7.26 -4.87
CA ILE A 228 15.67 8.34 -4.57
C ILE A 228 14.25 7.89 -4.89
N LEU A 229 13.33 8.05 -3.94
CA LEU A 229 11.90 7.86 -4.14
C LEU A 229 11.24 9.23 -4.19
N LEU A 230 10.49 9.46 -5.25
CA LEU A 230 9.72 10.68 -5.50
C LEU A 230 8.23 10.35 -5.64
N ALA A 231 7.36 11.25 -5.19
CA ALA A 231 5.97 11.30 -5.61
C ALA A 231 5.81 12.47 -6.58
N CYS A 232 5.16 12.25 -7.71
CA CYS A 232 5.04 13.27 -8.77
C CYS A 232 3.76 13.06 -9.59
N ASP A 233 3.38 14.07 -10.37
CA ASP A 233 2.42 13.89 -11.45
C ASP A 233 3.07 13.25 -12.69
N SER A 234 2.26 12.98 -13.71
CA SER A 234 2.71 12.34 -14.94
C SER A 234 3.68 13.23 -15.74
N HIS A 235 3.50 14.54 -15.68
CA HIS A 235 4.35 15.50 -16.40
C HIS A 235 5.73 15.60 -15.75
N ALA A 236 5.78 15.79 -14.44
CA ALA A 236 7.02 15.82 -13.68
C ALA A 236 7.83 14.51 -13.81
N LYS A 237 7.14 13.37 -13.85
CA LYS A 237 7.78 12.07 -14.10
C LYS A 237 8.54 12.06 -15.42
N ASN A 238 7.88 12.48 -16.50
CA ASN A 238 8.48 12.52 -17.83
C ASN A 238 9.68 13.47 -17.87
N ASP A 239 9.56 14.67 -17.30
CA ASP A 239 10.66 15.64 -17.25
C ASP A 239 11.87 15.07 -16.51
N ILE A 240 11.68 14.42 -15.36
CA ILE A 240 12.75 13.77 -14.60
C ILE A 240 13.43 12.67 -15.42
N GLU A 241 12.66 11.82 -16.08
CA GLU A 241 13.20 10.77 -16.93
C GLU A 241 14.00 11.34 -18.10
N TYR A 242 13.53 12.41 -18.75
CA TYR A 242 14.28 13.10 -19.80
C TYR A 242 15.55 13.77 -19.27
N ILE A 243 15.49 14.46 -18.16
CA ILE A 243 16.68 15.04 -17.52
C ILE A 243 17.75 13.96 -17.23
N CYS A 244 17.33 12.79 -16.79
CA CYS A 244 18.24 11.67 -16.50
C CYS A 244 18.86 11.07 -17.76
N GLN A 245 18.08 10.96 -18.86
CA GLN A 245 18.45 10.19 -20.05
C GLN A 245 19.02 11.04 -21.19
N ASN A 246 18.51 12.26 -21.38
CA ASN A 246 18.83 13.10 -22.53
C ASN A 246 19.81 14.21 -22.18
N ILE A 247 20.91 14.32 -22.94
CA ILE A 247 21.97 15.33 -22.70
C ILE A 247 21.48 16.75 -22.93
N TYR A 248 20.56 16.98 -23.84
CA TYR A 248 20.04 18.32 -24.16
C TYR A 248 19.14 18.81 -23.03
N GLU A 249 18.23 17.94 -22.56
CA GLU A 249 17.33 18.24 -21.46
C GLU A 249 18.07 18.42 -20.13
N PHE A 250 19.07 17.57 -19.89
CA PHE A 250 19.95 17.73 -18.74
C PHE A 250 20.70 19.06 -18.78
N TYR A 251 21.24 19.46 -19.95
CA TYR A 251 21.91 20.74 -20.12
C TYR A 251 20.96 21.93 -19.91
N TYR A 252 19.74 21.83 -20.48
CA TYR A 252 18.69 22.83 -20.24
C TYR A 252 18.35 22.94 -18.76
N ALA A 253 18.12 21.84 -18.08
CA ALA A 253 17.80 21.82 -16.64
C ALA A 253 18.89 22.47 -15.79
N LEU A 254 20.19 22.29 -16.17
CA LEU A 254 21.32 22.93 -15.49
C LEU A 254 21.43 24.43 -15.76
N THR A 255 21.33 24.83 -17.03
CA THR A 255 21.75 26.16 -17.48
C THR A 255 20.57 27.07 -17.83
N GLY A 256 19.43 26.51 -18.21
CA GLY A 256 18.28 27.23 -18.79
C GLY A 256 18.50 27.63 -20.26
N LYS A 257 19.50 27.06 -20.93
CA LYS A 257 19.82 27.34 -22.34
C LYS A 257 19.66 26.05 -23.15
N GLU A 258 19.18 26.20 -24.37
CA GLU A 258 19.26 25.16 -25.37
C GLU A 258 20.72 24.88 -25.76
N LYS A 259 21.04 23.61 -26.01
CA LYS A 259 22.41 23.20 -26.38
C LYS A 259 22.52 22.98 -27.86
#